data_4fdeb0033479539ed93943fddb4173c2
#
_entry.id   4fdeb0033479539ed93943fddb4173c2
#
_cell.length_a   1.000
_cell.length_b   1.000
_cell.length_c   1.000
_cell.angle_alpha   90.00
_cell.angle_beta   90.00
_cell.angle_gamma   90.00
#
_symmetry.space_group_name_H-M   'P 1'
#
loop_
_entity.id
_entity.type
_entity.pdbx_description
1 polymer ?
#
loop_
_entity_poly.entity_id
_entity_poly.type
_entity_poly.pdbx_seq_one_letter_code
_entity_poly.pdbx_strand_id
1 'polypeptide(L)'
;MKKRKIYVGIVITCLLAILTWASIGMIGVRQEEKTYNVSIIVSDSNNDRWTAMREGFEHAAKDNGIQLNYVLTGTLSSLTEEKALVEREKENGADGIIIQLVSSENAYTVFEQIEGTTAVMLLETDAEPEGVYALT
;
A
#
# COMPACT_ATOMS: atom_id res chain seq x y z
N MET A 1 39.47 45.35 -27.40
CA MET A 1 38.03 45.01 -27.57
C MET A 1 37.78 43.53 -27.89
N LYS A 2 38.57 42.84 -28.71
CA LYS A 2 38.37 41.41 -29.03
C LYS A 2 38.46 40.48 -27.77
N LYS A 3 39.44 40.65 -26.91
CA LYS A 3 39.62 39.80 -25.70
C LYS A 3 38.41 39.85 -24.75
N ARG A 4 37.80 41.01 -24.55
CA ARG A 4 36.62 41.19 -23.70
C ARG A 4 35.40 40.45 -24.24
N LYS A 5 35.19 40.41 -25.55
CA LYS A 5 34.11 39.66 -26.20
C LYS A 5 34.29 38.15 -26.06
N ILE A 6 35.54 37.65 -26.09
CA ILE A 6 35.89 36.26 -25.85
C ILE A 6 35.58 35.83 -24.40
N TYR A 7 35.96 36.62 -23.42
CA TYR A 7 35.66 36.35 -22.02
C TYR A 7 34.15 36.31 -21.72
N VAL A 8 33.37 37.24 -22.32
CA VAL A 8 31.93 37.25 -22.17
C VAL A 8 31.30 36.00 -22.82
N GLY A 9 31.80 35.56 -23.97
CA GLY A 9 31.34 34.32 -24.60
C GLY A 9 31.61 33.09 -23.75
N ILE A 10 32.77 32.95 -23.15
CA ILE A 10 33.14 31.84 -22.27
C ILE A 10 32.22 31.80 -21.04
N VAL A 11 31.98 32.96 -20.40
CA VAL A 11 31.11 33.03 -19.23
C VAL A 11 29.68 32.62 -19.54
N ILE A 12 29.14 33.06 -20.65
CA ILE A 12 27.79 32.68 -21.10
C ILE A 12 27.70 31.17 -21.38
N THR A 13 28.70 30.59 -22.02
CA THR A 13 28.74 29.14 -22.31
C THR A 13 28.82 28.31 -21.04
N CYS A 14 29.62 28.72 -20.04
CA CYS A 14 29.69 28.07 -18.74
C CYS A 14 28.35 28.16 -17.98
N LEU A 15 27.68 29.31 -18.00
CA LEU A 15 26.37 29.48 -17.36
C LEU A 15 25.30 28.59 -18.00
N LEU A 16 25.28 28.49 -19.33
CA LEU A 16 24.37 27.58 -20.03
C LEU A 16 24.66 26.12 -19.73
N ALA A 17 25.94 25.72 -19.64
CA ALA A 17 26.30 24.36 -19.25
C ALA A 17 25.87 23.99 -17.83
N ILE A 18 25.99 24.93 -16.88
CA ILE A 18 25.53 24.74 -15.49
C ILE A 18 24.00 24.62 -15.44
N LEU A 19 23.28 25.47 -16.18
CA LEU A 19 21.82 25.43 -16.24
C LEU A 19 21.31 24.11 -16.87
N THR A 20 21.95 23.63 -17.91
CA THR A 20 21.57 22.34 -18.51
C THR A 20 21.85 21.18 -17.59
N TRP A 21 22.97 21.18 -16.86
CA TRP A 21 23.29 20.14 -15.88
C TRP A 21 22.33 20.14 -14.71
N ALA A 22 21.99 21.32 -14.18
CA ALA A 22 20.99 21.45 -13.10
C ALA A 22 19.60 20.95 -13.53
N SER A 23 19.19 21.22 -14.78
CA SER A 23 17.93 20.75 -15.34
C SER A 23 17.87 19.22 -15.47
N ILE A 24 18.96 18.58 -15.90
CA ILE A 24 19.05 17.12 -16.00
C ILE A 24 19.00 16.47 -14.61
N GLY A 25 19.65 17.05 -13.60
CA GLY A 25 19.59 16.59 -12.23
C GLY A 25 18.18 16.65 -11.61
N MET A 26 17.37 17.62 -11.99
CA MET A 26 15.99 17.75 -11.54
C MET A 26 15.02 16.74 -12.19
N ILE A 27 15.29 16.31 -13.43
CA ILE A 27 14.44 15.35 -14.14
C ILE A 27 14.72 13.90 -13.69
N GLY A 28 15.90 13.63 -13.11
CA GLY A 28 16.37 12.28 -12.75
C GLY A 28 15.90 11.74 -11.41
N VAL A 29 15.25 12.54 -10.55
CA VAL A 29 14.78 12.10 -9.24
C VAL A 29 13.24 12.15 -9.19
N ARG A 30 12.58 11.52 -10.14
CA ARG A 30 11.28 10.97 -9.87
C ARG A 30 11.53 9.63 -9.18
N GLN A 31 11.68 9.62 -7.86
CA GLN A 31 11.46 8.41 -7.10
C GLN A 31 10.07 7.92 -7.52
N GLU A 32 10.00 6.77 -8.17
CA GLU A 32 8.75 6.04 -8.24
C GLU A 32 8.39 5.76 -6.77
N GLU A 33 7.50 6.57 -6.20
CA GLU A 33 6.92 6.27 -4.91
C GLU A 33 6.27 4.91 -5.08
N LYS A 34 6.85 3.89 -4.42
CA LYS A 34 6.32 2.54 -4.45
C LYS A 34 4.90 2.62 -3.89
N THR A 35 3.91 2.50 -4.75
CA THR A 35 2.52 2.43 -4.36
C THR A 35 2.27 1.03 -3.82
N TYR A 36 1.82 0.94 -2.58
CA TYR A 36 1.44 -0.33 -1.97
C TYR A 36 -0.03 -0.62 -2.24
N ASN A 37 -0.35 -1.87 -2.57
CA ASN A 37 -1.71 -2.35 -2.76
C ASN A 37 -2.18 -3.06 -1.50
N VAL A 38 -3.25 -2.59 -0.88
CA VAL A 38 -3.83 -3.22 0.31
C VAL A 38 -5.26 -3.65 0.02
N SER A 39 -5.52 -4.95 0.18
CA SER A 39 -6.87 -5.52 0.05
C SER A 39 -7.56 -5.56 1.41
N ILE A 40 -8.81 -5.09 1.46
CA ILE A 40 -9.65 -5.10 2.66
C ILE A 40 -10.80 -6.07 2.41
N ILE A 41 -10.83 -7.18 3.14
CA ILE A 41 -11.83 -8.25 3.01
C ILE A 41 -12.84 -8.12 4.15
N VAL A 42 -14.10 -7.85 3.81
CA VAL A 42 -15.18 -7.62 4.76
C VAL A 42 -16.43 -8.37 4.33
N SER A 43 -17.07 -9.06 5.28
CA SER A 43 -18.30 -9.83 5.05
C SER A 43 -19.57 -9.00 5.12
N ASP A 44 -19.64 -8.01 6.02
CA ASP A 44 -20.80 -7.13 6.18
C ASP A 44 -20.42 -5.66 6.01
N SER A 45 -20.83 -5.10 4.87
CA SER A 45 -20.52 -3.72 4.48
C SER A 45 -21.71 -2.75 4.59
N ASN A 46 -22.84 -3.20 5.15
CA ASN A 46 -24.10 -2.43 5.12
C ASN A 46 -24.45 -1.70 6.43
N ASN A 47 -23.48 -1.43 7.30
CA ASN A 47 -23.72 -0.71 8.55
C ASN A 47 -22.96 0.62 8.62
N ASP A 48 -23.46 1.53 9.48
CA ASP A 48 -22.87 2.86 9.67
C ASP A 48 -21.41 2.78 10.15
N ARG A 49 -21.08 1.76 10.93
CA ARG A 49 -19.74 1.52 11.45
C ARG A 49 -18.76 1.22 10.30
N TRP A 50 -19.16 0.38 9.34
CA TRP A 50 -18.37 0.11 8.16
C TRP A 50 -18.12 1.37 7.34
N THR A 51 -19.13 2.21 7.17
CA THR A 51 -19.01 3.48 6.45
C THR A 51 -17.95 4.37 7.09
N ALA A 52 -17.97 4.51 8.42
CA ALA A 52 -16.99 5.31 9.14
C ALA A 52 -15.56 4.72 9.05
N MET A 53 -15.43 3.38 9.17
CA MET A 53 -14.13 2.71 9.00
C MET A 53 -13.57 2.89 7.60
N ARG A 54 -14.41 2.73 6.58
CA ARG A 54 -14.02 2.91 5.19
C ARG A 54 -13.49 4.32 4.93
N GLU A 55 -14.17 5.34 5.45
CA GLU A 55 -13.69 6.72 5.35
C GLU A 55 -12.31 6.89 6.00
N GLY A 56 -12.10 6.27 7.18
CA GLY A 56 -10.79 6.26 7.85
C GLY A 56 -9.71 5.57 7.02
N PHE A 57 -10.00 4.42 6.42
CA PHE A 57 -9.07 3.73 5.55
C PHE A 57 -8.70 4.56 4.30
N GLU A 58 -9.70 5.19 3.66
CA GLU A 58 -9.48 6.04 2.49
C GLU A 58 -8.59 7.25 2.82
N HIS A 59 -8.80 7.89 3.97
CA HIS A 59 -7.94 8.97 4.45
C HIS A 59 -6.51 8.49 4.70
N ALA A 60 -6.34 7.42 5.46
CA ALA A 60 -5.02 6.87 5.77
C ALA A 60 -4.27 6.42 4.51
N ALA A 61 -4.96 5.79 3.57
CA ALA A 61 -4.38 5.35 2.31
C ALA A 61 -3.90 6.52 1.45
N LYS A 62 -4.71 7.57 1.36
CA LYS A 62 -4.35 8.79 0.64
C LYS A 62 -3.11 9.47 1.22
N ASP A 63 -3.02 9.54 2.55
CA ASP A 63 -1.90 10.19 3.25
C ASP A 63 -0.59 9.40 3.11
N ASN A 64 -0.68 8.08 2.87
CA ASN A 64 0.46 7.19 2.77
C ASN A 64 0.74 6.67 1.34
N GLY A 65 0.04 7.15 0.33
CA GLY A 65 0.22 6.70 -1.06
C GLY A 65 -0.13 5.23 -1.27
N ILE A 66 -1.13 4.72 -0.53
CA ILE A 66 -1.61 3.34 -0.60
C ILE A 66 -2.82 3.26 -1.54
N GLN A 67 -2.88 2.23 -2.36
CA GLN A 67 -4.06 1.89 -3.15
C GLN A 67 -4.88 0.83 -2.41
N LEU A 68 -6.16 1.14 -2.15
CA LEU A 68 -7.08 0.21 -1.50
C LEU A 68 -7.91 -0.57 -2.50
N ASN A 69 -8.06 -1.87 -2.24
CA ASN A 69 -8.98 -2.76 -2.93
C ASN A 69 -9.97 -3.35 -1.93
N TYR A 70 -11.26 -3.06 -2.11
CA TYR A 70 -12.32 -3.58 -1.23
C TYR A 70 -12.91 -4.86 -1.80
N VAL A 71 -12.76 -5.95 -1.06
CA VAL A 71 -13.31 -7.26 -1.38
C VAL A 71 -14.54 -7.51 -0.52
N LEU A 72 -15.70 -7.22 -1.09
CA LEU A 72 -16.99 -7.43 -0.44
C LEU A 72 -17.48 -8.83 -0.76
N THR A 73 -17.54 -9.69 0.25
CA THR A 73 -17.74 -11.13 0.02
C THR A 73 -19.17 -11.61 0.31
N GLY A 74 -20.01 -10.77 0.90
CA GLY A 74 -21.25 -11.24 1.49
C GLY A 74 -20.97 -12.12 2.72
N THR A 75 -21.88 -13.03 3.04
CA THR A 75 -21.71 -13.89 4.20
C THR A 75 -20.70 -15.00 3.90
N LEU A 76 -19.52 -14.91 4.50
CA LEU A 76 -18.56 -16.02 4.55
C LEU A 76 -19.00 -17.01 5.63
N SER A 77 -18.81 -18.30 5.39
CA SER A 77 -19.30 -19.35 6.28
C SER A 77 -18.19 -20.14 6.97
N SER A 78 -16.95 -19.97 6.54
CA SER A 78 -15.82 -20.73 7.10
C SER A 78 -14.47 -20.03 6.95
N LEU A 79 -13.55 -20.35 7.88
CA LEU A 79 -12.15 -19.93 7.80
C LEU A 79 -11.44 -20.42 6.51
N THR A 80 -11.88 -21.54 5.95
CA THR A 80 -11.32 -22.08 4.69
C THR A 80 -11.63 -21.15 3.52
N GLU A 81 -12.84 -20.61 3.47
CA GLU A 81 -13.23 -19.62 2.45
C GLU A 81 -12.43 -18.32 2.64
N GLU A 82 -12.27 -17.87 3.89
CA GLU A 82 -11.47 -16.69 4.20
C GLU A 82 -10.01 -16.86 3.80
N LYS A 83 -9.40 -18.02 4.09
CA LYS A 83 -8.05 -18.36 3.65
C LYS A 83 -7.92 -18.30 2.14
N ALA A 84 -8.86 -18.91 1.42
CA ALA A 84 -8.85 -18.92 -0.05
C ALA A 84 -8.93 -17.49 -0.62
N LEU A 85 -9.68 -16.59 0.03
CA LEU A 85 -9.73 -15.18 -0.35
C LEU A 85 -8.41 -14.47 -0.11
N VAL A 86 -7.77 -14.70 1.02
CA VAL A 86 -6.46 -14.12 1.35
C VAL A 86 -5.41 -14.60 0.33
N GLU A 87 -5.37 -15.90 0.02
CA GLU A 87 -4.46 -16.44 -0.98
C GLU A 87 -4.70 -15.83 -2.37
N ARG A 88 -5.96 -15.69 -2.76
CA ARG A 88 -6.32 -15.04 -4.03
C ARG A 88 -5.87 -13.58 -4.11
N GLU A 89 -6.09 -12.79 -3.05
CA GLU A 89 -5.67 -11.39 -3.04
C GLU A 89 -4.14 -11.26 -3.05
N LYS A 90 -3.45 -12.17 -2.40
CA LYS A 90 -1.99 -12.29 -2.46
C LYS A 90 -1.52 -12.60 -3.89
N GLU A 91 -2.14 -13.56 -4.57
CA GLU A 91 -1.85 -13.88 -5.97
C GLU A 91 -2.15 -12.71 -6.91
N ASN A 92 -3.15 -11.89 -6.59
CA ASN A 92 -3.48 -10.65 -7.29
C ASN A 92 -2.47 -9.50 -7.04
N GLY A 93 -1.48 -9.72 -6.17
CA GLY A 93 -0.40 -8.77 -5.93
C GLY A 93 -0.68 -7.79 -4.79
N ALA A 94 -1.50 -8.16 -3.81
CA ALA A 94 -1.64 -7.38 -2.59
C ALA A 94 -0.35 -7.41 -1.76
N ASP A 95 0.17 -6.24 -1.40
CA ASP A 95 1.31 -6.08 -0.49
C ASP A 95 0.87 -6.28 0.98
N GLY A 96 -0.40 -6.01 1.29
CA GLY A 96 -1.01 -6.20 2.59
C GLY A 96 -2.49 -6.55 2.48
N ILE A 97 -2.99 -7.28 3.47
CA ILE A 97 -4.40 -7.71 3.52
C ILE A 97 -4.95 -7.41 4.91
N ILE A 98 -6.09 -6.74 4.94
CA ILE A 98 -6.87 -6.51 6.16
C ILE A 98 -8.13 -7.34 6.06
N ILE A 99 -8.40 -8.21 7.02
CA ILE A 99 -9.55 -9.11 7.00
C ILE A 99 -10.29 -9.10 8.33
N GLN A 100 -11.61 -9.04 8.27
CA GLN A 100 -12.51 -9.29 9.39
C GLN A 100 -12.95 -10.75 9.33
N LEU A 101 -12.56 -11.54 10.32
CA LEU A 101 -12.88 -12.97 10.38
C LEU A 101 -14.31 -13.22 10.89
N VAL A 102 -14.91 -14.26 10.35
CA VAL A 102 -16.21 -14.80 10.84
C VAL A 102 -16.04 -15.44 12.21
N SER A 103 -14.90 -16.07 12.47
CA SER A 103 -14.58 -16.69 13.76
C SER A 103 -13.10 -16.55 14.08
N SER A 104 -12.78 -16.26 15.33
CA SER A 104 -11.41 -16.27 15.86
C SER A 104 -10.91 -17.67 16.20
N GLU A 105 -11.84 -18.63 16.35
CA GLU A 105 -11.48 -20.00 16.72
C GLU A 105 -10.67 -20.68 15.61
N ASN A 106 -9.49 -21.16 15.97
CA ASN A 106 -8.52 -21.76 15.04
C ASN A 106 -7.99 -20.84 13.90
N ALA A 107 -8.29 -19.54 13.95
CA ALA A 107 -7.84 -18.60 12.94
C ALA A 107 -6.31 -18.62 12.78
N TYR A 108 -5.57 -18.65 13.87
CA TYR A 108 -4.12 -18.75 13.85
C TYR A 108 -3.62 -19.93 13.02
N THR A 109 -4.12 -21.15 13.27
CA THR A 109 -3.68 -22.36 12.56
C THR A 109 -3.94 -22.29 11.06
N VAL A 110 -5.01 -21.61 10.66
CA VAL A 110 -5.36 -21.43 9.24
C VAL A 110 -4.46 -20.39 8.57
N PHE A 111 -4.18 -19.27 9.25
CA PHE A 111 -3.40 -18.18 8.68
C PHE A 111 -1.89 -18.39 8.79
N GLU A 112 -1.40 -19.19 9.77
CA GLU A 112 0.01 -19.60 9.85
C GLU A 112 0.48 -20.33 8.58
N GLN A 113 -0.43 -21.01 7.90
CA GLN A 113 -0.14 -21.73 6.66
C GLN A 113 -0.07 -20.85 5.40
N ILE A 114 -0.34 -19.55 5.52
CA ILE A 114 -0.22 -18.63 4.39
C ILE A 114 1.24 -18.30 4.19
N GLU A 115 1.86 -18.96 3.21
CA GLU A 115 3.26 -18.71 2.86
C GLU A 115 3.43 -17.38 2.14
N GLY A 116 4.47 -16.61 2.49
CA GLY A 116 4.93 -15.45 1.73
C GLY A 116 5.14 -14.19 2.56
N THR A 117 5.40 -13.09 1.87
CA THR A 117 5.77 -11.79 2.45
C THR A 117 4.60 -10.83 2.63
N THR A 118 3.39 -11.23 2.23
CA THR A 118 2.20 -10.38 2.35
C THR A 118 1.78 -10.29 3.82
N ALA A 119 1.73 -9.08 4.35
CA ALA A 119 1.27 -8.84 5.72
C ALA A 119 -0.25 -9.05 5.81
N VAL A 120 -0.71 -9.86 6.76
CA VAL A 120 -2.14 -10.04 7.06
C VAL A 120 -2.45 -9.42 8.39
N MET A 121 -3.44 -8.54 8.42
CA MET A 121 -3.92 -7.87 9.62
C MET A 121 -5.37 -8.27 9.89
N LEU A 122 -5.66 -8.68 11.11
CA LEU A 122 -7.02 -8.98 11.53
C LEU A 122 -7.71 -7.72 12.04
N LEU A 123 -8.94 -7.50 11.59
CA LEU A 123 -9.77 -6.39 11.99
C LEU A 123 -10.85 -6.90 12.96
N GLU A 124 -10.92 -6.31 14.16
CA GLU A 124 -11.94 -6.62 15.19
C GLU A 124 -12.03 -8.10 15.60
N THR A 125 -11.01 -8.86 15.30
CA THR A 125 -10.95 -10.27 15.65
C THR A 125 -9.63 -10.52 16.36
N ASP A 126 -9.67 -11.25 17.46
CA ASP A 126 -8.49 -11.63 18.23
C ASP A 126 -8.06 -13.04 17.79
N ALA A 127 -6.81 -13.18 17.38
CA ALA A 127 -6.21 -14.47 17.10
C ALA A 127 -4.84 -14.49 17.76
N GLU A 128 -4.70 -15.22 18.84
CA GLU A 128 -3.39 -15.49 19.42
C GLU A 128 -2.67 -16.57 18.61
N PRO A 129 -1.36 -16.53 18.45
CA PRO A 129 -0.27 -15.65 18.88
C PRO A 129 0.72 -15.23 17.76
N GLU A 130 1.85 -14.67 18.14
CA GLU A 130 3.06 -14.19 17.47
C GLU A 130 3.07 -14.07 15.94
N GLY A 131 2.89 -12.83 15.45
CA GLY A 131 3.06 -12.46 14.04
C GLY A 131 1.80 -11.96 13.35
N VAL A 132 0.65 -12.13 13.97
CA VAL A 132 -0.62 -11.56 13.52
C VAL A 132 -0.92 -10.34 14.37
N TYR A 133 -1.03 -9.17 13.77
CA TYR A 133 -1.36 -7.93 14.47
C TYR A 133 -2.87 -7.74 14.47
N ALA A 134 -3.51 -7.86 15.65
CA ALA A 134 -4.92 -7.52 15.83
C ALA A 134 -5.06 -6.05 16.20
N LEU A 135 -5.94 -5.33 15.53
CA LEU A 135 -6.44 -4.02 15.96
C LEU A 135 -7.78 -4.24 16.68
N THR A 136 -7.81 -3.98 17.96
CA THR A 136 -9.04 -3.94 18.77
C THR A 136 -9.62 -2.53 18.80
#